data_143d5c0a0a52732fec46caedc03f71f7
#
_entry.id   143d5c0a0a52732fec46caedc03f71f7
#
_cell.length_a   1.000
_cell.length_b   1.000
_cell.length_c   1.000
_cell.angle_alpha   90.00
_cell.angle_beta   90.00
_cell.angle_gamma   90.00
#
_symmetry.space_group_name_H-M   'P 1'
#
loop_
_entity.id
_entity.type
_entity.pdbx_description
1 polymer ?
#
loop_
_entity_poly.entity_id
_entity_poly.type
_entity_poly.pdbx_seq_one_letter_code
_entity_poly.pdbx_strand_id
1 'polypeptide(L)'
;YYTKNVFIDRLTDHGFHIVGKLRRDADLKWLYDGIQTGIGRPKKYDGKVVFDDLAKLNHEEIVDGVDIYSADVYAVKMKKRIKIVLLHNKGEGSYALLFSTDLQLSTQTIIKYYKARFQIEFFIRDSKQHTGLMDCQARKSSAINTHLNISITALNVLKIEDCFAKESFLQSVISIASWKCIKFNKHYLSGVLSMLEISKDDDKYIALYDKFSNYGAIAA
;
A
#
# COMPACT_ATOMS: atom_id res chain seq x y z
N TYR A 1 11.58 9.95 6.47
CA TYR A 1 11.26 9.32 7.75
C TYR A 1 11.45 7.81 7.69
N TYR A 2 10.86 7.12 6.74
CA TYR A 2 10.86 5.64 6.60
C TYR A 2 12.20 5.02 6.20
N THR A 3 13.25 5.81 5.98
CA THR A 3 14.59 5.34 5.62
C THR A 3 15.57 5.30 6.80
N LYS A 4 15.07 5.54 8.02
CA LYS A 4 15.90 5.43 9.24
C LYS A 4 16.09 3.95 9.60
N ASN A 5 17.34 3.55 9.91
CA ASN A 5 17.66 2.16 10.23
C ASN A 5 16.81 1.60 11.39
N VAL A 6 16.58 2.38 12.46
CA VAL A 6 15.74 1.95 13.60
C VAL A 6 14.33 1.52 13.19
N PHE A 7 13.71 2.22 12.23
CA PHE A 7 12.40 1.85 11.72
C PHE A 7 12.46 0.58 10.88
N ILE A 8 13.46 0.51 9.99
CA ILE A 8 13.65 -0.62 9.08
C ILE A 8 14.01 -1.88 9.87
N ASP A 9 14.92 -1.79 10.85
CA ASP A 9 15.34 -2.94 11.66
C ASP A 9 14.16 -3.53 12.41
N ARG A 10 13.34 -2.69 13.08
CA ARG A 10 12.14 -3.16 13.79
C ARG A 10 11.18 -3.93 12.89
N LEU A 11 10.96 -3.48 11.67
CA LEU A 11 10.07 -4.17 10.73
C LEU A 11 10.69 -5.45 10.20
N THR A 12 11.96 -5.42 9.82
CA THR A 12 12.65 -6.61 9.31
C THR A 12 12.83 -7.70 10.38
N ASP A 13 13.02 -7.32 11.64
CA ASP A 13 13.08 -8.25 12.78
C ASP A 13 11.74 -8.99 13.01
N HIS A 14 10.62 -8.40 12.56
CA HIS A 14 9.30 -9.01 12.57
C HIS A 14 8.95 -9.71 11.25
N GLY A 15 9.91 -9.89 10.34
CA GLY A 15 9.72 -10.58 9.07
C GLY A 15 9.06 -9.73 7.97
N PHE A 16 8.95 -8.40 8.15
CA PHE A 16 8.40 -7.51 7.13
C PHE A 16 9.50 -6.91 6.26
N HIS A 17 9.23 -6.82 4.97
CA HIS A 17 10.05 -6.08 4.02
C HIS A 17 9.43 -4.72 3.69
N ILE A 18 10.27 -3.78 3.28
CA ILE A 18 9.87 -2.41 3.02
C ILE A 18 10.14 -2.08 1.55
N VAL A 19 9.11 -1.58 0.89
CA VAL A 19 9.20 -0.95 -0.42
C VAL A 19 8.92 0.55 -0.27
N GLY A 20 9.75 1.38 -0.87
CA GLY A 20 9.59 2.82 -0.76
C GLY A 20 10.35 3.61 -1.82
N LYS A 21 10.26 4.95 -1.74
CA LYS A 21 11.00 5.88 -2.58
C LYS A 21 12.19 6.45 -1.83
N LEU A 22 13.34 6.46 -2.45
CA LEU A 22 14.53 7.16 -1.96
C LEU A 22 14.57 8.59 -2.50
N ARG A 23 15.27 9.44 -1.77
CA ARG A 23 15.64 10.77 -2.26
C ARG A 23 16.75 10.62 -3.29
N ARG A 24 16.88 11.60 -4.19
CA ARG A 24 17.93 11.62 -5.22
C ARG A 24 19.34 11.73 -4.62
N ASP A 25 19.46 12.31 -3.44
CA ASP A 25 20.71 12.49 -2.67
C ASP A 25 21.00 11.33 -1.71
N ALA A 26 20.33 10.18 -1.87
CA ALA A 26 20.56 9.02 -1.02
C ALA A 26 22.01 8.56 -1.09
N ASP A 27 22.63 8.34 0.08
CA ASP A 27 23.99 7.83 0.18
C ASP A 27 24.00 6.33 -0.01
N LEU A 28 24.30 5.90 -1.25
CA LEU A 28 24.34 4.50 -1.68
C LEU A 28 25.76 4.16 -2.15
N LYS A 29 26.17 2.92 -1.87
CA LYS A 29 27.48 2.42 -2.28
C LYS A 29 27.34 1.12 -3.05
N TRP A 30 28.14 0.98 -4.09
CA TRP A 30 28.32 -0.28 -4.79
C TRP A 30 28.95 -1.30 -3.86
N LEU A 31 28.49 -2.54 -3.92
CA LEU A 31 29.14 -3.66 -3.24
C LEU A 31 30.38 -4.03 -4.03
N TYR A 32 31.47 -4.35 -3.31
CA TYR A 32 32.67 -4.87 -3.95
C TYR A 32 32.52 -6.39 -4.18
N ASP A 33 32.61 -6.81 -5.39
CA ASP A 33 32.51 -8.21 -5.86
C ASP A 33 33.82 -8.76 -6.41
N GLY A 34 34.90 -7.97 -6.41
CA GLY A 34 36.21 -8.36 -6.92
C GLY A 34 37.00 -9.24 -5.94
N ILE A 35 38.11 -9.79 -6.46
CA ILE A 35 39.03 -10.62 -5.70
C ILE A 35 39.71 -9.76 -4.61
N GLN A 36 39.66 -10.21 -3.37
CA GLN A 36 40.36 -9.55 -2.27
C GLN A 36 41.86 -9.81 -2.39
N THR A 37 42.62 -8.83 -2.82
CA THR A 37 44.07 -8.88 -2.93
C THR A 37 44.71 -8.00 -1.89
N GLY A 38 45.40 -8.59 -0.92
CA GLY A 38 46.23 -7.81 -0.02
C GLY A 38 46.10 -8.13 1.48
N ILE A 39 47.08 -7.63 2.24
CA ILE A 39 47.08 -7.65 3.68
C ILE A 39 46.32 -6.43 4.19
N GLY A 40 45.27 -6.64 4.98
CA GLY A 40 44.49 -5.55 5.56
C GLY A 40 43.00 -5.81 5.62
N ARG A 41 42.21 -4.77 5.94
CA ARG A 41 40.75 -4.89 6.02
C ARG A 41 40.15 -5.13 4.62
N PRO A 42 39.36 -6.21 4.44
CA PRO A 42 38.72 -6.49 3.15
C PRO A 42 37.88 -5.31 2.61
N LYS A 43 38.04 -5.03 1.32
CA LYS A 43 37.26 -3.99 0.63
C LYS A 43 35.81 -4.44 0.57
N LYS A 44 34.89 -3.66 1.13
CA LYS A 44 33.45 -3.96 1.17
C LYS A 44 32.66 -3.23 0.09
N TYR A 45 33.14 -2.07 -0.36
CA TYR A 45 32.43 -1.18 -1.26
C TYR A 45 33.31 -0.75 -2.41
N ASP A 46 32.67 -0.55 -3.57
CA ASP A 46 33.31 -0.09 -4.81
C ASP A 46 32.87 1.31 -5.22
N GLY A 47 32.89 2.23 -4.28
CA GLY A 47 32.55 3.61 -4.52
C GLY A 47 31.07 3.96 -4.28
N LYS A 48 30.73 5.22 -4.55
CA LYS A 48 29.39 5.75 -4.40
C LYS A 48 28.58 5.48 -5.68
N VAL A 49 27.28 5.22 -5.52
CA VAL A 49 26.35 5.10 -6.66
C VAL A 49 26.08 6.51 -7.20
N VAL A 50 26.33 6.70 -8.50
CA VAL A 50 26.05 7.92 -9.24
C VAL A 50 25.07 7.54 -10.35
N PHE A 51 23.93 8.21 -10.42
CA PHE A 51 22.85 7.85 -11.36
C PHE A 51 23.01 8.50 -12.74
N ASP A 52 24.04 9.31 -12.96
CA ASP A 52 24.41 9.83 -14.28
C ASP A 52 25.15 8.77 -15.12
N ASP A 53 25.77 7.77 -14.44
CA ASP A 53 26.37 6.62 -15.08
C ASP A 53 25.50 5.37 -14.87
N LEU A 54 24.76 5.01 -15.91
CA LEU A 54 23.85 3.86 -15.92
C LEU A 54 24.55 2.52 -16.25
N ALA A 55 25.85 2.54 -16.60
CA ALA A 55 26.54 1.34 -17.06
C ALA A 55 26.64 0.20 -16.02
N LYS A 56 26.59 0.54 -14.73
CA LYS A 56 26.60 -0.43 -13.62
C LYS A 56 25.22 -0.90 -13.18
N LEU A 57 24.17 -0.37 -13.79
CA LEU A 57 22.79 -0.76 -13.51
C LEU A 57 22.34 -1.81 -14.52
N ASN A 58 21.60 -2.80 -14.08
CA ASN A 58 20.97 -3.76 -14.95
C ASN A 58 19.75 -3.12 -15.62
N HIS A 59 19.77 -2.99 -16.97
CA HIS A 59 18.61 -2.55 -17.71
C HIS A 59 17.59 -3.71 -17.77
N GLU A 60 16.38 -3.46 -17.31
CA GLU A 60 15.31 -4.48 -17.25
C GLU A 60 14.40 -4.38 -18.47
N GLU A 61 13.71 -3.25 -18.61
CA GLU A 61 12.70 -3.06 -19.66
C GLU A 61 12.40 -1.57 -19.88
N ILE A 62 11.63 -1.29 -20.93
CA ILE A 62 11.06 0.04 -21.19
C ILE A 62 9.54 -0.08 -21.12
N VAL A 63 8.91 0.68 -20.25
CA VAL A 63 7.45 0.72 -20.08
C VAL A 63 6.98 2.15 -20.20
N ASP A 64 6.05 2.42 -21.11
CA ASP A 64 5.46 3.75 -21.34
C ASP A 64 6.50 4.87 -21.56
N GLY A 65 7.62 4.55 -22.24
CA GLY A 65 8.71 5.51 -22.50
C GLY A 65 9.64 5.77 -21.29
N VAL A 66 9.49 5.00 -20.20
CA VAL A 66 10.34 5.02 -19.03
C VAL A 66 11.29 3.83 -19.05
N ASP A 67 12.60 4.09 -19.05
CA ASP A 67 13.61 3.04 -18.87
C ASP A 67 13.69 2.62 -17.40
N ILE A 68 13.68 1.32 -17.19
CA ILE A 68 13.71 0.71 -15.86
C ILE A 68 15.05 0.01 -15.67
N TYR A 69 15.76 0.40 -14.63
CA TYR A 69 17.03 -0.21 -14.23
C TYR A 69 16.94 -0.74 -12.81
N SER A 70 17.70 -1.78 -12.53
CA SER A 70 17.83 -2.33 -11.18
C SER A 70 19.27 -2.55 -10.76
N ALA A 71 19.53 -2.55 -9.46
CA ALA A 71 20.80 -2.98 -8.89
C ALA A 71 20.66 -3.30 -7.40
N ASP A 72 21.56 -4.13 -6.90
CA ASP A 72 21.76 -4.35 -5.47
C ASP A 72 22.87 -3.44 -4.97
N VAL A 73 22.55 -2.64 -3.94
CA VAL A 73 23.45 -1.65 -3.38
C VAL A 73 23.44 -1.65 -1.85
N TYR A 74 24.42 -1.03 -1.25
CA TYR A 74 24.43 -0.80 0.18
C TYR A 74 23.95 0.61 0.52
N ALA A 75 22.86 0.71 1.28
CA ALA A 75 22.32 1.98 1.76
C ALA A 75 22.97 2.34 3.11
N VAL A 76 23.79 3.39 3.11
CA VAL A 76 24.59 3.80 4.27
C VAL A 76 23.70 4.17 5.46
N LYS A 77 22.64 4.97 5.22
CA LYS A 77 21.70 5.39 6.28
C LYS A 77 20.86 4.24 6.85
N MET A 78 20.62 3.20 6.08
CA MET A 78 19.85 2.03 6.49
C MET A 78 20.74 0.93 7.06
N LYS A 79 22.06 1.01 6.83
CA LYS A 79 23.08 -0.01 7.17
C LYS A 79 22.74 -1.40 6.61
N LYS A 80 22.04 -1.46 5.49
CA LYS A 80 21.57 -2.71 4.86
C LYS A 80 21.83 -2.72 3.35
N ARG A 81 21.92 -3.95 2.81
CA ARG A 81 21.81 -4.17 1.37
C ARG A 81 20.34 -3.99 0.98
N ILE A 82 20.11 -3.33 -0.12
CA ILE A 82 18.79 -3.11 -0.69
C ILE A 82 18.84 -3.28 -2.20
N LYS A 83 17.74 -3.72 -2.78
CA LYS A 83 17.53 -3.62 -4.22
C LYS A 83 16.98 -2.24 -4.54
N ILE A 84 17.58 -1.56 -5.50
CA ILE A 84 17.08 -0.31 -6.03
C ILE A 84 16.46 -0.52 -7.41
N VAL A 85 15.45 0.29 -7.72
CA VAL A 85 14.83 0.39 -9.03
C VAL A 85 14.82 1.84 -9.44
N LEU A 86 15.52 2.15 -10.53
CA LEU A 86 15.58 3.47 -11.12
C LEU A 86 14.59 3.54 -12.29
N LEU A 87 13.62 4.44 -12.20
CA LEU A 87 12.69 4.77 -13.26
C LEU A 87 13.18 6.05 -13.94
N HIS A 88 13.75 5.94 -15.12
CA HIS A 88 14.37 7.04 -15.86
C HIS A 88 13.50 7.46 -17.03
N ASN A 89 12.94 8.67 -16.99
CA ASN A 89 12.20 9.27 -18.09
C ASN A 89 13.15 10.06 -19.00
N LYS A 90 13.49 9.50 -20.14
CA LYS A 90 14.40 10.12 -21.12
C LYS A 90 13.88 11.47 -21.64
N GLY A 91 12.55 11.58 -21.82
CA GLY A 91 11.94 12.79 -22.38
C GLY A 91 12.05 14.02 -21.46
N GLU A 92 12.06 13.81 -20.15
CA GLU A 92 12.10 14.90 -19.16
C GLU A 92 13.43 15.00 -18.42
N GLY A 93 14.37 14.08 -18.65
CA GLY A 93 15.61 13.99 -17.88
C GLY A 93 15.40 13.77 -16.38
N SER A 94 14.19 13.35 -16.01
CA SER A 94 13.79 13.11 -14.62
C SER A 94 13.90 11.65 -14.27
N TYR A 95 14.19 11.33 -13.00
CA TYR A 95 14.15 9.96 -12.52
C TYR A 95 13.51 9.84 -11.14
N ALA A 96 12.94 8.65 -10.88
CA ALA A 96 12.49 8.25 -9.56
C ALA A 96 13.27 7.03 -9.10
N LEU A 97 13.67 7.00 -7.82
CA LEU A 97 14.45 5.94 -7.22
C LEU A 97 13.60 5.22 -6.17
N LEU A 98 13.24 3.97 -6.47
CA LEU A 98 12.54 3.09 -5.55
C LEU A 98 13.53 2.12 -4.90
N PHE A 99 13.14 1.52 -3.78
CA PHE A 99 13.94 0.48 -3.12
C PHE A 99 13.07 -0.60 -2.50
N SER A 100 13.68 -1.76 -2.32
CA SER A 100 13.17 -2.85 -1.50
C SER A 100 14.25 -3.37 -0.55
N THR A 101 13.88 -3.72 0.67
CA THR A 101 14.74 -4.46 1.60
C THR A 101 14.77 -5.97 1.30
N ASP A 102 13.82 -6.45 0.51
CA ASP A 102 13.84 -7.79 -0.07
C ASP A 102 14.58 -7.75 -1.40
N LEU A 103 15.74 -8.42 -1.46
CA LEU A 103 16.58 -8.49 -2.65
C LEU A 103 16.03 -9.42 -3.73
N GLN A 104 15.15 -10.36 -3.36
CA GLN A 104 14.57 -11.34 -4.29
C GLN A 104 13.32 -10.80 -5.00
N LEU A 105 12.79 -9.68 -4.54
CA LEU A 105 11.58 -9.10 -5.11
C LEU A 105 11.85 -8.63 -6.56
N SER A 106 10.95 -8.97 -7.48
CA SER A 106 11.07 -8.53 -8.87
C SER A 106 10.85 -7.01 -9.00
N THR A 107 11.47 -6.42 -10.01
CA THR A 107 11.38 -4.98 -10.31
C THR A 107 9.95 -4.53 -10.51
N GLN A 108 9.16 -5.29 -11.27
CA GLN A 108 7.75 -5.01 -11.52
C GLN A 108 6.92 -5.06 -10.22
N THR A 109 7.22 -6.00 -9.33
CA THR A 109 6.53 -6.11 -8.04
C THR A 109 6.86 -4.93 -7.13
N ILE A 110 8.12 -4.45 -7.12
CA ILE A 110 8.51 -3.24 -6.38
C ILE A 110 7.73 -2.02 -6.88
N ILE A 111 7.62 -1.86 -8.20
CA ILE A 111 6.85 -0.77 -8.81
C ILE A 111 5.36 -0.87 -8.46
N LYS A 112 4.78 -2.07 -8.57
CA LYS A 112 3.38 -2.35 -8.20
C LYS A 112 3.10 -1.99 -6.75
N TYR A 113 3.95 -2.43 -5.82
CA TYR A 113 3.79 -2.13 -4.40
C TYR A 113 3.96 -0.64 -4.10
N TYR A 114 4.90 0.03 -4.76
CA TYR A 114 5.04 1.46 -4.59
C TYR A 114 3.84 2.25 -5.14
N LYS A 115 3.29 1.87 -6.30
CA LYS A 115 2.04 2.45 -6.83
C LYS A 115 0.87 2.25 -5.87
N ALA A 116 0.81 1.10 -5.18
CA ALA A 116 -0.21 0.82 -4.18
C ALA A 116 -0.12 1.69 -2.91
N ARG A 117 0.93 2.50 -2.72
CA ARG A 117 1.09 3.44 -1.59
C ARG A 117 -0.11 4.37 -1.41
N PHE A 118 -0.75 4.77 -2.49
CA PHE A 118 -1.96 5.61 -2.44
C PHE A 118 -3.10 4.97 -1.65
N GLN A 119 -3.12 3.65 -1.50
CA GLN A 119 -4.10 2.97 -0.66
C GLN A 119 -4.03 3.41 0.80
N ILE A 120 -2.85 3.83 1.29
CA ILE A 120 -2.68 4.37 2.65
C ILE A 120 -3.43 5.69 2.79
N GLU A 121 -3.38 6.54 1.77
CA GLU A 121 -4.07 7.84 1.77
C GLU A 121 -5.60 7.65 1.74
N PHE A 122 -6.08 6.73 0.90
CA PHE A 122 -7.50 6.35 0.88
C PHE A 122 -7.94 5.74 2.20
N PHE A 123 -7.13 4.85 2.78
CA PHE A 123 -7.41 4.25 4.08
C PHE A 123 -7.57 5.30 5.19
N ILE A 124 -6.66 6.27 5.28
CA ILE A 124 -6.72 7.35 6.26
C ILE A 124 -7.95 8.23 6.01
N ARG A 125 -8.23 8.59 4.76
CA ARG A 125 -9.41 9.37 4.37
C ARG A 125 -10.69 8.66 4.78
N ASP A 126 -10.82 7.40 4.41
CA ASP A 126 -12.01 6.59 4.68
C ASP A 126 -12.20 6.37 6.18
N SER A 127 -11.11 6.17 6.93
CA SER A 127 -11.17 6.08 8.39
C SER A 127 -11.66 7.36 9.04
N LYS A 128 -11.24 8.53 8.53
CA LYS A 128 -11.72 9.83 9.02
C LYS A 128 -13.19 10.06 8.70
N GLN A 129 -13.62 9.71 7.49
CA GLN A 129 -14.97 10.02 7.01
C GLN A 129 -16.03 9.03 7.51
N HIS A 130 -15.64 7.78 7.72
CA HIS A 130 -16.62 6.69 7.92
C HIS A 130 -16.53 5.94 9.22
N THR A 131 -15.38 5.96 9.90
CA THR A 131 -15.20 5.21 11.16
C THR A 131 -14.76 6.09 12.35
N GLY A 132 -14.87 7.42 12.21
CA GLY A 132 -14.67 8.35 13.30
C GLY A 132 -13.23 8.48 13.79
N LEU A 133 -12.22 8.22 12.95
CA LEU A 133 -10.80 8.25 13.35
C LEU A 133 -10.40 9.56 14.06
N MET A 134 -11.03 10.69 13.69
CA MET A 134 -10.72 12.01 14.25
C MET A 134 -11.69 12.45 15.38
N ASP A 135 -12.67 11.62 15.73
CA ASP A 135 -13.72 11.99 16.70
C ASP A 135 -13.34 11.70 18.15
N CYS A 136 -12.09 11.24 18.36
CA CYS A 136 -11.57 10.91 19.67
C CYS A 136 -11.36 12.16 20.54
N GLN A 137 -12.10 12.25 21.64
CA GLN A 137 -11.93 13.32 22.63
C GLN A 137 -11.09 12.88 23.85
N ALA A 138 -10.58 11.66 23.86
CA ALA A 138 -9.77 11.15 24.95
C ALA A 138 -8.41 11.83 25.03
N ARG A 139 -7.92 12.02 26.27
CA ARG A 139 -6.61 12.61 26.55
C ARG A 139 -5.56 11.56 26.96
N LYS A 140 -6.01 10.39 27.42
CA LYS A 140 -5.11 9.29 27.82
C LYS A 140 -4.59 8.55 26.59
N SER A 141 -3.28 8.31 26.50
CA SER A 141 -2.66 7.61 25.39
C SER A 141 -3.27 6.23 25.13
N SER A 142 -3.58 5.46 26.18
CA SER A 142 -4.24 4.15 26.03
C SER A 142 -5.61 4.25 25.37
N ALA A 143 -6.43 5.22 25.76
CA ALA A 143 -7.75 5.44 25.18
C ALA A 143 -7.66 5.90 23.72
N ILE A 144 -6.69 6.77 23.39
CA ILE A 144 -6.42 7.18 22.01
C ILE A 144 -6.01 5.98 21.16
N ASN A 145 -5.11 5.13 21.66
CA ASN A 145 -4.69 3.91 20.95
C ASN A 145 -5.86 2.94 20.76
N THR A 146 -6.71 2.76 21.76
CA THR A 146 -7.91 1.91 21.64
C THR A 146 -8.85 2.46 20.58
N HIS A 147 -9.14 3.76 20.60
CA HIS A 147 -9.99 4.41 19.59
C HIS A 147 -9.42 4.26 18.18
N LEU A 148 -8.11 4.51 17.99
CA LEU A 148 -7.41 4.31 16.72
C LEU A 148 -7.59 2.88 16.20
N ASN A 149 -7.31 1.88 17.05
CA ASN A 149 -7.42 0.48 16.67
C ASN A 149 -8.86 0.09 16.32
N ILE A 150 -9.86 0.56 17.08
CA ILE A 150 -11.27 0.29 16.78
C ILE A 150 -11.67 0.90 15.44
N SER A 151 -11.31 2.17 15.17
CA SER A 151 -11.61 2.84 13.89
C SER A 151 -11.01 2.10 12.70
N ILE A 152 -9.75 1.65 12.82
CA ILE A 152 -9.05 0.90 11.79
C ILE A 152 -9.66 -0.49 11.60
N THR A 153 -9.97 -1.18 12.71
CA THR A 153 -10.59 -2.51 12.67
C THR A 153 -11.97 -2.44 12.02
N ALA A 154 -12.78 -1.44 12.34
CA ALA A 154 -14.08 -1.24 11.72
C ALA A 154 -13.96 -1.11 10.20
N LEU A 155 -13.01 -0.32 9.70
CA LEU A 155 -12.77 -0.20 8.26
C LEU A 155 -12.36 -1.54 7.62
N ASN A 156 -11.50 -2.31 8.29
CA ASN A 156 -11.08 -3.62 7.79
C ASN A 156 -12.26 -4.60 7.74
N VAL A 157 -13.12 -4.62 8.75
CA VAL A 157 -14.34 -5.45 8.76
C VAL A 157 -15.26 -5.10 7.59
N LEU A 158 -15.48 -3.79 7.32
CA LEU A 158 -16.28 -3.35 6.18
C LEU A 158 -15.71 -3.83 4.85
N LYS A 159 -14.38 -3.76 4.68
CA LYS A 159 -13.71 -4.25 3.47
C LYS A 159 -13.80 -5.76 3.31
N ILE A 160 -13.65 -6.50 4.40
CA ILE A 160 -13.77 -7.96 4.41
C ILE A 160 -15.21 -8.36 4.04
N GLU A 161 -16.22 -7.71 4.61
CA GLU A 161 -17.62 -7.98 4.30
C GLU A 161 -17.93 -7.73 2.82
N ASP A 162 -17.41 -6.65 2.22
CA ASP A 162 -17.55 -6.37 0.79
C ASP A 162 -16.86 -7.43 -0.07
N CYS A 163 -15.66 -7.87 0.32
CA CYS A 163 -14.95 -8.93 -0.38
C CYS A 163 -15.74 -10.25 -0.40
N PHE A 164 -16.34 -10.64 0.73
CA PHE A 164 -17.19 -11.84 0.79
C PHE A 164 -18.46 -11.71 -0.05
N ALA A 165 -19.07 -10.51 -0.07
CA ALA A 165 -20.28 -10.29 -0.84
C ALA A 165 -20.04 -10.33 -2.37
N LYS A 166 -18.82 -10.03 -2.82
CA LYS A 166 -18.44 -10.01 -4.24
C LYS A 166 -17.76 -11.29 -4.72
N GLU A 167 -17.52 -12.26 -3.84
CA GLU A 167 -16.78 -13.50 -4.13
C GLU A 167 -15.39 -13.26 -4.77
N SER A 168 -14.86 -12.04 -4.66
CA SER A 168 -13.61 -11.64 -5.29
C SER A 168 -12.78 -10.72 -4.40
N PHE A 169 -11.61 -11.21 -3.98
CA PHE A 169 -10.63 -10.42 -3.23
C PHE A 169 -9.82 -9.46 -4.12
N LEU A 170 -9.85 -9.62 -5.44
CA LEU A 170 -8.89 -8.95 -6.35
C LEU A 170 -9.43 -7.70 -7.06
N GLN A 171 -10.74 -7.43 -7.04
CA GLN A 171 -11.34 -6.37 -7.85
C GLN A 171 -12.21 -5.37 -7.11
N SER A 172 -12.28 -5.39 -5.79
CA SER A 172 -13.21 -4.52 -5.09
C SER A 172 -12.63 -3.14 -4.80
N VAL A 173 -12.90 -2.18 -5.68
CA VAL A 173 -12.92 -0.77 -5.26
C VAL A 173 -14.19 -0.59 -4.43
N ILE A 174 -14.06 -0.70 -3.10
CA ILE A 174 -15.18 -0.45 -2.21
C ILE A 174 -15.45 1.04 -2.09
N SER A 175 -16.67 1.47 -2.44
CA SER A 175 -17.20 2.75 -2.00
C SER A 175 -17.90 2.54 -0.65
N ILE A 176 -17.26 2.94 0.45
CA ILE A 176 -17.84 2.81 1.80
C ILE A 176 -19.15 3.58 1.92
N ALA A 177 -19.27 4.73 1.23
CA ALA A 177 -20.50 5.50 1.18
C ALA A 177 -21.63 4.69 0.54
N SER A 178 -21.39 4.08 -0.63
CA SER A 178 -22.37 3.22 -1.30
C SER A 178 -22.71 1.99 -0.46
N TRP A 179 -21.71 1.36 0.16
CA TRP A 179 -21.93 0.22 1.05
C TRP A 179 -22.85 0.59 2.23
N LYS A 180 -22.58 1.71 2.91
CA LYS A 180 -23.46 2.21 4.00
C LYS A 180 -24.86 2.49 3.51
N CYS A 181 -25.02 3.12 2.33
CA CYS A 181 -26.31 3.41 1.72
C CYS A 181 -27.09 2.10 1.45
N ILE A 182 -26.46 1.12 0.83
CA ILE A 182 -27.07 -0.20 0.56
C ILE A 182 -27.48 -0.90 1.86
N LYS A 183 -26.62 -0.92 2.86
CA LYS A 183 -26.94 -1.57 4.15
C LYS A 183 -28.08 -0.87 4.89
N PHE A 184 -28.09 0.46 4.88
CA PHE A 184 -29.18 1.25 5.43
C PHE A 184 -30.49 0.96 4.72
N ASN A 185 -30.50 0.97 3.39
CA ASN A 185 -31.68 0.67 2.58
C ASN A 185 -32.22 -0.72 2.88
N LYS A 186 -31.35 -1.72 2.89
CA LYS A 186 -31.71 -3.11 3.21
C LYS A 186 -32.34 -3.26 4.60
N HIS A 187 -31.74 -2.63 5.60
CA HIS A 187 -32.25 -2.64 6.97
C HIS A 187 -33.62 -1.95 7.05
N TYR A 188 -33.74 -0.76 6.48
CA TYR A 188 -34.98 0.02 6.49
C TYR A 188 -36.10 -0.68 5.74
N LEU A 189 -35.83 -1.17 4.53
CA LEU A 189 -36.82 -1.94 3.74
C LEU A 189 -37.29 -3.19 4.47
N SER A 190 -36.37 -3.93 5.07
CA SER A 190 -36.73 -5.12 5.85
C SER A 190 -37.66 -4.79 7.01
N GLY A 191 -37.41 -3.65 7.71
CA GLY A 191 -38.29 -3.19 8.78
C GLY A 191 -39.68 -2.78 8.27
N VAL A 192 -39.75 -1.98 7.21
CA VAL A 192 -41.03 -1.51 6.62
C VAL A 192 -41.86 -2.67 6.07
N LEU A 193 -41.23 -3.58 5.32
CA LEU A 193 -41.91 -4.74 4.76
C LEU A 193 -42.41 -5.71 5.84
N SER A 194 -41.66 -5.84 6.94
CA SER A 194 -42.09 -6.60 8.10
C SER A 194 -43.32 -5.96 8.80
N MET A 195 -43.37 -4.62 8.91
CA MET A 195 -44.53 -3.90 9.46
C MET A 195 -45.77 -4.05 8.60
N LEU A 196 -45.62 -4.23 7.30
CA LEU A 196 -46.69 -4.47 6.34
C LEU A 196 -47.09 -5.96 6.27
N GLU A 197 -46.55 -6.81 7.13
CA GLU A 197 -46.79 -8.26 7.18
C GLU A 197 -46.47 -8.99 5.87
N ILE A 198 -45.62 -8.40 4.99
CA ILE A 198 -45.18 -9.04 3.76
C ILE A 198 -44.11 -10.08 4.06
N SER A 199 -44.35 -11.32 3.72
CA SER A 199 -43.39 -12.41 3.91
C SER A 199 -42.14 -12.19 3.04
N LYS A 200 -40.96 -12.63 3.55
CA LYS A 200 -39.71 -12.59 2.80
C LYS A 200 -39.71 -13.46 1.55
N ASP A 201 -40.59 -14.48 1.51
CA ASP A 201 -40.76 -15.39 0.38
C ASP A 201 -41.79 -14.88 -0.65
N ASP A 202 -42.40 -13.71 -0.40
CA ASP A 202 -43.34 -13.11 -1.33
C ASP A 202 -42.59 -12.47 -2.49
N ASP A 203 -43.05 -12.72 -3.71
CA ASP A 203 -42.48 -12.12 -4.93
C ASP A 203 -42.44 -10.59 -4.87
N LYS A 204 -43.42 -9.96 -4.22
CA LYS A 204 -43.46 -8.50 -4.02
C LYS A 204 -42.35 -8.04 -3.07
N TYR A 205 -42.03 -8.82 -2.01
CA TYR A 205 -40.91 -8.52 -1.13
C TYR A 205 -39.61 -8.55 -1.92
N ILE A 206 -39.36 -9.60 -2.66
CA ILE A 206 -38.13 -9.81 -3.44
C ILE A 206 -37.98 -8.66 -4.45
N ALA A 207 -39.02 -8.37 -5.22
CA ALA A 207 -39.01 -7.31 -6.25
C ALA A 207 -38.74 -5.90 -5.67
N LEU A 208 -39.39 -5.56 -4.54
CA LEU A 208 -39.16 -4.28 -3.86
C LEU A 208 -37.77 -4.20 -3.23
N TYR A 209 -37.34 -5.28 -2.60
CA TYR A 209 -36.05 -5.35 -1.93
C TYR A 209 -34.88 -5.21 -2.93
N ASP A 210 -34.93 -5.90 -4.06
CA ASP A 210 -33.91 -5.83 -5.10
C ASP A 210 -33.89 -4.45 -5.78
N LYS A 211 -35.08 -3.89 -6.06
CA LYS A 211 -35.22 -2.59 -6.71
C LYS A 211 -34.68 -1.44 -5.86
N PHE A 212 -34.96 -1.44 -4.55
CA PHE A 212 -34.68 -0.29 -3.69
C PHE A 212 -33.42 -0.46 -2.82
N SER A 213 -32.87 -1.66 -2.70
CA SER A 213 -31.63 -1.89 -1.93
C SER A 213 -30.47 -1.02 -2.39
N ASN A 214 -30.34 -0.81 -3.68
CA ASN A 214 -29.24 -0.06 -4.29
C ASN A 214 -29.59 1.42 -4.56
N TYR A 215 -30.75 1.89 -4.10
CA TYR A 215 -31.18 3.27 -4.34
C TYR A 215 -30.20 4.27 -3.71
N GLY A 216 -29.69 5.23 -4.50
CA GLY A 216 -28.73 6.23 -4.08
C GLY A 216 -27.27 5.72 -3.92
N ALA A 217 -27.01 4.43 -4.19
CA ALA A 217 -25.64 3.93 -4.26
C ALA A 217 -25.00 4.33 -5.60
N ILE A 218 -23.72 4.71 -5.55
CA ILE A 218 -22.94 5.02 -6.76
C ILE A 218 -22.47 3.68 -7.33
N ALA A 219 -22.78 3.43 -8.61
CA ALA A 219 -22.23 2.29 -9.33
C ALA A 219 -20.69 2.43 -9.40
N ALA A 220 -19.95 1.37 -9.02
CA ALA A 220 -18.49 1.32 -9.06
C ALA A 220 -18.02 0.94 -10.46
#